data_04a29211311238fb13ec466239ea3d8c
#
_entry.id   04a29211311238fb13ec466239ea3d8c
#
_cell.length_a   1.000
_cell.length_b   1.000
_cell.length_c   1.000
_cell.angle_alpha   90.00
_cell.angle_beta   90.00
_cell.angle_gamma   90.00
#
_symmetry.space_group_name_H-M   'P 1'
#
loop_
_entity.id
_entity.type
_entity.pdbx_description
1 polymer ?
#
loop_
_entity_poly.entity_id
_entity_poly.type
_entity_poly.pdbx_seq_one_letter_code
_entity_poly.pdbx_strand_id
1 'polypeptide(L)'
;MPKVTYDAIKGLVQKSGSGIELEGDIALTGGLTATGALSVTGSATLSAALIGSVDTRAEAGAVSLTKLTTLVTVTGGADRAITLAAGTAGQIKIIILTSKGGAGNAVLTPSVLEGGTTITFDAAGDAVVLVYTGAKWAVVSNIAAAIA
;
A
#
# COMPACT_ATOMS: atom_id res chain seq x y z
N MET A 1 7.06 13.92 -35.70
CA MET A 1 8.07 13.87 -34.62
C MET A 1 7.48 14.50 -33.38
N PRO A 2 7.62 13.90 -32.21
CA PRO A 2 7.23 14.56 -30.97
C PRO A 2 8.10 15.82 -30.78
N LYS A 3 7.44 16.94 -30.49
CA LYS A 3 8.11 18.21 -30.28
C LYS A 3 8.28 18.47 -28.79
N VAL A 4 9.52 18.52 -28.33
CA VAL A 4 9.85 18.98 -26.99
C VAL A 4 10.12 20.48 -27.07
N THR A 5 9.42 21.28 -26.29
CA THR A 5 9.60 22.74 -26.23
C THR A 5 9.97 23.15 -24.81
N TYR A 6 10.92 24.07 -24.69
CA TYR A 6 11.20 24.78 -23.46
C TYR A 6 10.32 26.02 -23.40
N ASP A 7 9.56 26.17 -22.32
CA ASP A 7 8.76 27.35 -22.02
C ASP A 7 9.32 27.95 -20.72
N ALA A 8 9.72 29.21 -20.76
CA ALA A 8 10.33 29.89 -19.62
C ALA A 8 9.42 29.96 -18.39
N ILE A 9 8.10 29.85 -18.57
CA ILE A 9 7.09 29.86 -17.50
C ILE A 9 6.71 28.44 -17.08
N LYS A 10 6.64 27.49 -18.03
CA LYS A 10 6.17 26.12 -17.82
C LYS A 10 7.29 25.07 -17.78
N GLY A 11 8.53 25.46 -18.10
CA GLY A 11 9.65 24.53 -18.22
C GLY A 11 9.60 23.69 -19.51
N LEU A 12 10.07 22.44 -19.42
CA LEU A 12 10.10 21.49 -20.54
C LEU A 12 8.73 20.84 -20.68
N VAL A 13 8.03 21.06 -21.79
CA VAL A 13 6.68 20.55 -22.05
C VAL A 13 6.69 19.67 -23.29
N GLN A 14 6.26 18.42 -23.16
CA GLN A 14 5.92 17.58 -24.30
C GLN A 14 4.40 17.52 -24.45
N LYS A 15 3.89 18.00 -25.58
CA LYS A 15 2.44 18.07 -25.85
C LYS A 15 1.86 16.78 -26.43
N SER A 16 2.69 15.97 -27.07
CA SER A 16 2.31 14.68 -27.67
C SER A 16 3.54 13.83 -27.92
N GLY A 17 3.42 12.51 -27.87
CA GLY A 17 4.46 11.55 -28.15
C GLY A 17 4.66 10.51 -27.06
N SER A 18 5.61 9.59 -27.26
CA SER A 18 5.85 8.42 -26.41
C SER A 18 6.68 8.69 -25.15
N GLY A 19 6.96 9.94 -24.81
CA GLY A 19 7.78 10.32 -23.67
C GLY A 19 9.02 11.13 -24.05
N ILE A 20 9.79 11.51 -23.06
CA ILE A 20 11.09 12.19 -23.20
C ILE A 20 12.15 11.17 -22.83
N GLU A 21 13.04 10.86 -23.76
CA GLU A 21 14.24 10.06 -23.51
C GLU A 21 15.41 11.02 -23.27
N LEU A 22 16.12 10.82 -22.17
CA LEU A 22 17.29 11.61 -21.80
C LEU A 22 18.45 10.64 -21.56
N GLU A 23 19.56 10.84 -22.28
CA GLU A 23 20.79 10.11 -22.06
C GLU A 23 21.58 10.78 -20.93
N GLY A 24 21.90 10.02 -19.87
CA GLY A 24 22.63 10.51 -18.71
C GLY A 24 21.75 10.84 -17.50
N ASP A 25 22.33 11.49 -16.50
CA ASP A 25 21.70 11.78 -15.24
C ASP A 25 20.74 12.97 -15.32
N ILE A 26 19.60 12.88 -14.66
CA ILE A 26 18.65 13.96 -14.50
C ILE A 26 18.70 14.47 -13.06
N ALA A 27 19.15 15.70 -12.84
CA ALA A 27 19.10 16.37 -11.56
C ALA A 27 17.82 17.22 -11.47
N LEU A 28 16.92 16.85 -10.56
CA LEU A 28 15.73 17.63 -10.22
C LEU A 28 15.95 18.32 -8.89
N THR A 29 16.02 19.67 -8.88
CA THR A 29 16.14 20.46 -7.65
C THR A 29 14.81 20.64 -6.92
N GLY A 30 13.71 20.30 -7.56
CA GLY A 30 12.35 20.28 -7.00
C GLY A 30 11.81 18.86 -6.88
N GLY A 31 10.52 18.74 -6.58
CA GLY A 31 9.83 17.45 -6.53
C GLY A 31 9.51 16.87 -7.91
N LEU A 32 9.51 15.56 -8.02
CA LEU A 32 8.93 14.83 -9.16
C LEU A 32 7.50 14.44 -8.81
N THR A 33 6.52 14.88 -9.60
CA THR A 33 5.13 14.43 -9.50
C THR A 33 4.80 13.52 -10.68
N ALA A 34 4.56 12.24 -10.40
CA ALA A 34 4.04 11.28 -11.36
C ALA A 34 2.55 11.04 -11.07
N THR A 35 1.67 11.36 -12.01
CA THR A 35 0.21 11.09 -11.89
C THR A 35 -0.13 9.63 -12.23
N GLY A 36 0.79 8.92 -12.87
CA GLY A 36 0.73 7.48 -13.16
C GLY A 36 1.74 6.68 -12.35
N ALA A 37 1.99 5.46 -12.78
CA ALA A 37 3.04 4.62 -12.18
C ALA A 37 4.44 5.17 -12.49
N LEU A 38 5.31 5.17 -11.48
CA LEU A 38 6.74 5.36 -11.65
C LEU A 38 7.40 3.97 -11.75
N SER A 39 8.00 3.66 -12.91
CA SER A 39 8.75 2.42 -13.12
C SER A 39 10.24 2.70 -13.03
N VAL A 40 10.94 1.98 -12.15
CA VAL A 40 12.40 2.03 -12.00
C VAL A 40 12.94 0.64 -12.28
N THR A 41 13.75 0.49 -13.36
CA THR A 41 14.34 -0.80 -13.75
C THR A 41 15.61 -1.15 -12.97
N GLY A 42 16.21 -0.17 -12.29
CA GLY A 42 17.35 -0.35 -11.40
C GLY A 42 16.99 -0.17 -9.92
N SER A 43 17.97 0.15 -9.11
CA SER A 43 17.76 0.45 -7.69
C SER A 43 17.23 1.86 -7.52
N ALA A 44 16.23 2.03 -6.64
CA ALA A 44 15.79 3.33 -6.15
C ALA A 44 16.39 3.58 -4.75
N THR A 45 17.20 4.64 -4.60
CA THR A 45 17.73 5.05 -3.31
C THR A 45 16.93 6.23 -2.78
N LEU A 46 16.34 6.08 -1.60
CA LEU A 46 15.60 7.12 -0.90
C LEU A 46 16.45 7.61 0.27
N SER A 47 16.84 8.88 0.27
CA SER A 47 17.60 9.50 1.38
C SER A 47 16.68 9.99 2.50
N ALA A 48 15.36 9.91 2.31
CA ALA A 48 14.34 10.26 3.30
C ALA A 48 13.32 9.12 3.45
N ALA A 49 12.41 9.24 4.41
CA ALA A 49 11.38 8.27 4.65
C ALA A 49 10.45 8.08 3.43
N LEU A 50 10.10 6.82 3.15
CA LEU A 50 9.01 6.51 2.22
C LEU A 50 7.68 6.76 2.93
N ILE A 51 6.91 7.73 2.44
CA ILE A 51 5.57 8.02 2.94
C ILE A 51 4.55 7.28 2.07
N GLY A 52 3.99 6.20 2.63
CA GLY A 52 2.92 5.44 1.98
C GLY A 52 1.54 6.06 2.24
N SER A 53 0.62 5.84 1.32
CA SER A 53 -0.78 6.26 1.51
C SER A 53 -1.49 5.39 2.54
N VAL A 54 -2.38 6.02 3.33
CA VAL A 54 -3.14 5.38 4.41
C VAL A 54 -4.60 5.25 4.03
N ASP A 55 -5.23 4.12 4.37
CA ASP A 55 -6.67 3.87 4.41
C ASP A 55 -7.12 3.75 5.87
N THR A 56 -8.31 4.21 6.17
CA THR A 56 -8.92 4.03 7.49
C THR A 56 -10.18 3.19 7.33
N ARG A 57 -10.25 2.09 8.08
CA ARG A 57 -11.39 1.18 8.07
C ARG A 57 -12.03 1.16 9.45
N ALA A 58 -13.21 1.77 9.55
CA ALA A 58 -14.06 1.63 10.72
C ALA A 58 -14.94 0.39 10.54
N GLU A 59 -14.90 -0.51 11.51
CA GLU A 59 -15.71 -1.74 11.55
C GLU A 59 -15.36 -2.71 10.38
N ALA A 60 -16.37 -3.36 9.78
CA ALA A 60 -16.21 -4.36 8.73
C ALA A 60 -15.95 -3.76 7.34
N GLY A 61 -15.47 -4.57 6.41
CA GLY A 61 -15.40 -4.26 4.98
C GLY A 61 -14.07 -4.59 4.31
N ALA A 62 -13.97 -4.25 3.02
CA ALA A 62 -12.80 -4.55 2.22
C ALA A 62 -11.66 -3.55 2.45
N VAL A 63 -10.45 -4.05 2.58
CA VAL A 63 -9.21 -3.26 2.64
C VAL A 63 -8.85 -2.76 1.23
N SER A 64 -8.48 -1.50 1.12
CA SER A 64 -8.05 -0.92 -0.15
C SER A 64 -6.70 -1.50 -0.59
N LEU A 65 -6.63 -2.02 -1.81
CA LEU A 65 -5.37 -2.48 -2.42
C LEU A 65 -4.48 -1.33 -2.90
N THR A 66 -5.02 -0.13 -3.10
CA THR A 66 -4.26 1.03 -3.59
C THR A 66 -3.55 1.80 -2.49
N LYS A 67 -3.82 1.48 -1.23
CA LYS A 67 -3.20 2.09 -0.05
C LYS A 67 -2.19 1.14 0.58
N LEU A 68 -1.01 1.65 0.96
CA LEU A 68 0.02 0.84 1.61
C LEU A 68 -0.42 0.37 2.99
N THR A 69 -0.96 1.27 3.80
CA THR A 69 -1.35 1.01 5.19
C THR A 69 -2.85 1.12 5.36
N THR A 70 -3.45 0.21 6.14
CA THR A 70 -4.83 0.30 6.60
C THR A 70 -4.86 0.36 8.12
N LEU A 71 -5.47 1.40 8.65
CA LEU A 71 -5.76 1.57 10.08
C LEU A 71 -7.19 1.09 10.33
N VAL A 72 -7.32 0.10 11.20
CA VAL A 72 -8.61 -0.51 11.55
C VAL A 72 -9.06 -0.01 12.91
N THR A 73 -10.37 0.24 13.07
CA THR A 73 -11.00 0.54 14.35
C THR A 73 -12.20 -0.38 14.54
N VAL A 74 -12.38 -0.92 15.74
CA VAL A 74 -13.53 -1.74 16.13
C VAL A 74 -14.15 -1.15 17.39
N THR A 75 -15.45 -0.85 17.38
CA THR A 75 -16.14 -0.25 18.50
C THR A 75 -17.21 -1.14 19.11
N GLY A 76 -17.64 -2.17 18.40
CA GLY A 76 -18.74 -3.06 18.78
C GLY A 76 -18.32 -4.29 19.59
N GLY A 77 -19.32 -4.98 20.11
CA GLY A 77 -19.15 -6.23 20.88
C GLY A 77 -19.03 -7.50 20.05
N ALA A 78 -19.28 -7.44 18.73
CA ALA A 78 -19.17 -8.57 17.81
C ALA A 78 -17.95 -8.41 16.90
N ASP A 79 -17.39 -9.54 16.45
CA ASP A 79 -16.29 -9.56 15.51
C ASP A 79 -16.63 -8.86 14.20
N ARG A 80 -15.65 -8.19 13.63
CA ARG A 80 -15.75 -7.43 12.38
C ARG A 80 -15.01 -8.13 11.26
N ALA A 81 -15.76 -8.60 10.28
CA ALA A 81 -15.18 -9.24 9.10
C ALA A 81 -14.52 -8.19 8.18
N ILE A 82 -13.23 -8.33 7.97
CA ILE A 82 -12.43 -7.52 7.07
C ILE A 82 -11.93 -8.43 5.96
N THR A 83 -12.00 -7.97 4.71
CA THR A 83 -11.56 -8.76 3.57
C THR A 83 -10.38 -8.10 2.86
N LEU A 84 -9.48 -8.90 2.32
CA LEU A 84 -8.37 -8.45 1.49
C LEU A 84 -8.37 -9.27 0.19
N ALA A 85 -8.63 -8.59 -0.92
CA ALA A 85 -8.61 -9.22 -2.24
C ALA A 85 -7.18 -9.64 -2.65
N ALA A 86 -7.06 -10.39 -3.75
CA ALA A 86 -5.77 -10.71 -4.35
C ALA A 86 -5.04 -9.44 -4.76
N GLY A 87 -3.74 -9.39 -4.50
CA GLY A 87 -2.87 -8.28 -4.86
C GLY A 87 -2.15 -8.46 -6.19
N THR A 88 -1.17 -7.61 -6.44
CA THR A 88 -0.17 -7.79 -7.50
C THR A 88 1.10 -8.36 -6.88
N ALA A 89 1.81 -9.24 -7.58
CA ALA A 89 3.06 -9.84 -7.09
C ALA A 89 4.05 -8.76 -6.58
N GLY A 90 4.57 -8.94 -5.38
CA GLY A 90 5.43 -7.98 -4.69
C GLY A 90 4.69 -6.86 -3.95
N GLN A 91 3.36 -6.81 -4.03
CA GLN A 91 2.58 -5.80 -3.30
C GLN A 91 2.70 -6.00 -1.80
N ILE A 92 3.05 -4.92 -1.10
CA ILE A 92 3.12 -4.87 0.37
C ILE A 92 1.82 -4.28 0.92
N LYS A 93 1.34 -4.85 2.04
CA LYS A 93 0.19 -4.36 2.79
C LYS A 93 0.48 -4.36 4.28
N ILE A 94 0.23 -3.24 4.95
CA ILE A 94 0.36 -3.09 6.40
C ILE A 94 -1.03 -2.88 6.97
N ILE A 95 -1.42 -3.67 7.96
CA ILE A 95 -2.73 -3.55 8.62
C ILE A 95 -2.51 -3.46 10.12
N ILE A 96 -3.12 -2.48 10.75
CA ILE A 96 -2.94 -2.17 12.18
C ILE A 96 -4.32 -1.95 12.80
N LEU A 97 -4.62 -2.64 13.89
CA LEU A 97 -5.77 -2.33 14.74
C LEU A 97 -5.39 -1.16 15.66
N THR A 98 -5.91 0.02 15.38
CA THR A 98 -5.57 1.25 16.11
C THR A 98 -6.46 1.51 17.33
N SER A 99 -7.69 0.98 17.33
CA SER A 99 -8.63 1.14 18.42
C SER A 99 -9.57 -0.04 18.53
N LYS A 100 -9.80 -0.50 19.75
CA LYS A 100 -10.76 -1.53 20.11
C LYS A 100 -11.63 -1.03 21.27
N GLY A 101 -12.87 -0.69 20.96
CA GLY A 101 -13.81 -0.11 21.93
C GLY A 101 -14.80 -1.11 22.56
N GLY A 102 -14.73 -2.40 22.19
CA GLY A 102 -15.65 -3.45 22.67
C GLY A 102 -15.01 -4.83 22.72
N ALA A 103 -15.83 -5.86 22.94
CA ALA A 103 -15.35 -7.26 23.00
C ALA A 103 -15.05 -7.87 21.63
N GLY A 104 -15.59 -7.31 20.54
CA GLY A 104 -15.38 -7.83 19.18
C GLY A 104 -13.96 -7.61 18.67
N ASN A 105 -13.51 -8.50 17.81
CA ASN A 105 -12.19 -8.48 17.17
C ASN A 105 -12.28 -8.00 15.71
N ALA A 106 -11.17 -7.58 15.13
CA ALA A 106 -11.06 -7.45 13.69
C ALA A 106 -10.56 -8.79 13.10
N VAL A 107 -11.34 -9.41 12.24
CA VAL A 107 -10.99 -10.69 11.60
C VAL A 107 -10.77 -10.45 10.13
N LEU A 108 -9.49 -10.44 9.73
CA LEU A 108 -9.08 -10.28 8.35
C LEU A 108 -9.11 -11.63 7.64
N THR A 109 -9.82 -11.70 6.52
CA THR A 109 -9.85 -12.85 5.62
C THR A 109 -9.24 -12.45 4.28
N PRO A 110 -7.96 -12.72 4.03
CA PRO A 110 -7.35 -12.55 2.73
C PRO A 110 -7.98 -13.51 1.69
N SER A 111 -7.90 -13.17 0.41
CA SER A 111 -8.37 -14.04 -0.67
C SER A 111 -7.73 -15.44 -0.64
N VAL A 112 -6.43 -15.49 -0.38
CA VAL A 112 -5.65 -16.69 -0.02
C VAL A 112 -4.54 -16.26 0.94
N LEU A 113 -4.42 -16.90 2.08
CA LEU A 113 -3.36 -16.68 3.07
C LEU A 113 -2.39 -17.87 3.05
N GLU A 114 -1.08 -17.59 3.10
CA GLU A 114 -0.08 -18.63 3.28
C GLU A 114 -0.08 -19.08 4.74
N GLY A 115 -0.29 -20.38 4.97
CA GLY A 115 -0.25 -20.97 6.30
C GLY A 115 -1.49 -20.74 7.17
N GLY A 116 -2.60 -20.25 6.59
CA GLY A 116 -3.84 -20.01 7.33
C GLY A 116 -4.99 -19.56 6.45
N THR A 117 -6.07 -19.14 7.07
CA THR A 117 -7.26 -18.61 6.39
C THR A 117 -7.65 -17.23 6.88
N THR A 118 -7.35 -16.92 8.15
CA THR A 118 -7.72 -15.65 8.79
C THR A 118 -6.61 -15.11 9.66
N ILE A 119 -6.64 -13.80 9.89
CA ILE A 119 -5.79 -13.10 10.85
C ILE A 119 -6.70 -12.32 11.77
N THR A 120 -6.64 -12.62 13.06
CA THR A 120 -7.45 -11.98 14.08
C THR A 120 -6.64 -10.97 14.87
N PHE A 121 -7.11 -9.74 14.93
CA PHE A 121 -6.57 -8.66 15.75
C PHE A 121 -7.48 -8.50 16.95
N ASP A 122 -6.99 -8.78 18.15
CA ASP A 122 -7.80 -8.82 19.39
C ASP A 122 -7.44 -7.71 20.38
N ALA A 123 -6.37 -6.96 20.12
CA ALA A 123 -5.95 -5.80 20.91
C ALA A 123 -5.52 -4.62 20.05
N ALA A 124 -5.73 -3.39 20.54
CA ALA A 124 -5.18 -2.21 19.89
C ALA A 124 -3.64 -2.28 19.90
N GLY A 125 -3.02 -2.03 18.74
CA GLY A 125 -1.60 -2.22 18.51
C GLY A 125 -1.25 -3.50 17.75
N ASP A 126 -2.16 -4.47 17.65
CA ASP A 126 -1.96 -5.64 16.79
C ASP A 126 -1.76 -5.20 15.35
N ALA A 127 -0.77 -5.78 14.69
CA ALA A 127 -0.42 -5.40 13.33
C ALA A 127 0.14 -6.57 12.54
N VAL A 128 0.00 -6.50 11.22
CA VAL A 128 0.58 -7.46 10.29
C VAL A 128 1.14 -6.76 9.07
N VAL A 129 2.28 -7.24 8.58
CA VAL A 129 2.85 -6.89 7.28
C VAL A 129 2.71 -8.10 6.37
N LEU A 130 2.06 -7.91 5.25
CA LEU A 130 1.78 -8.93 4.24
C LEU A 130 2.47 -8.57 2.92
N VAL A 131 2.93 -9.59 2.21
CA VAL A 131 3.41 -9.47 0.82
C VAL A 131 2.62 -10.44 -0.05
N TYR A 132 2.12 -9.96 -1.18
CA TYR A 132 1.47 -10.81 -2.16
C TYR A 132 2.50 -11.48 -3.07
N THR A 133 2.55 -12.80 -3.07
CA THR A 133 3.54 -13.59 -3.83
C THR A 133 3.20 -13.75 -5.32
N GLY A 134 2.03 -13.27 -5.75
CA GLY A 134 1.45 -13.54 -7.07
C GLY A 134 0.34 -14.60 -7.02
N ALA A 135 0.25 -15.35 -5.92
CA ALA A 135 -0.78 -16.36 -5.70
C ALA A 135 -1.46 -16.21 -4.33
N LYS A 136 -0.71 -15.83 -3.30
CA LYS A 136 -1.13 -15.80 -1.90
C LYS A 136 -0.57 -14.58 -1.18
N TRP A 137 -1.21 -14.19 -0.08
CA TRP A 137 -0.66 -13.27 0.90
C TRP A 137 0.22 -14.04 1.89
N ALA A 138 1.49 -13.70 1.96
CA ALA A 138 2.43 -14.23 2.93
C ALA A 138 2.62 -13.23 4.08
N VAL A 139 2.64 -13.71 5.33
CA VAL A 139 2.92 -12.90 6.50
C VAL A 139 4.43 -12.70 6.61
N VAL A 140 4.90 -11.46 6.52
CA VAL A 140 6.31 -11.10 6.66
C VAL A 140 6.64 -10.72 8.10
N SER A 141 5.70 -10.02 8.76
CA SER A 141 5.81 -9.64 10.16
C SER A 141 4.45 -9.66 10.82
N ASN A 142 4.40 -10.04 12.07
CA ASN A 142 3.20 -10.09 12.90
C ASN A 142 3.50 -9.56 14.29
N ILE A 143 2.67 -8.64 14.77
CA ILE A 143 2.68 -8.15 16.13
C ILE A 143 1.35 -8.58 16.76
N ALA A 144 1.41 -9.58 17.61
CA ALA A 144 0.35 -10.13 18.46
C ALA A 144 -0.92 -10.67 17.76
N ALA A 145 -1.18 -10.38 16.46
CA ALA A 145 -2.35 -10.92 15.77
C ALA A 145 -2.29 -12.46 15.65
N ALA A 146 -3.42 -13.14 15.81
CA ALA A 146 -3.52 -14.58 15.71
C ALA A 146 -3.80 -15.01 14.26
N ILE A 147 -3.04 -15.99 13.75
CA ILE A 147 -3.20 -16.58 12.41
C ILE A 147 -3.82 -17.97 12.57
N ALA A 148 -4.92 -18.24 11.87
CA ALA A 148 -5.64 -19.50 11.89
C ALA A 148 -5.95 -20.02 10.47
#